data_7a5cbd8946ad30e2eaffefd81f9848ee
#
_entry.id   7a5cbd8946ad30e2eaffefd81f9848ee
#
_cell.length_a   1.000
_cell.length_b   1.000
_cell.length_c   1.000
_cell.angle_alpha   90.00
_cell.angle_beta   90.00
_cell.angle_gamma   90.00
#
_symmetry.space_group_name_H-M   'P 1'
#
loop_
_entity.id
_entity.type
_entity.pdbx_description
1 polymer ?
#
loop_
_entity_poly.entity_id
_entity_poly.type
_entity_poly.pdbx_seq_one_letter_code
_entity_poly.pdbx_strand_id
1 'polypeptide(L)'
;MYTVREGDTVQNIAQQTLGDMSAWQDIVNYNNLKYPYISERTTEHTAAPGDTLVIPKEATEEDLQNVALKQQDVDVIASYALGRDLDLLRDPRSHSYKERDDTDEIFSLADKDRDLGTNYGHDNLIQALIMRLSTKLGTMPLHPDYGTKLHSLLGQRLTYDLLDKIAVEVRRTVNEEPRISDNHVDLKVTDNNMVTIKLHVNPIDTEEQLNIVFNMDANGSVALG
;
A
#
# COMPACT_ATOMS: atom_id res chain seq x y z
N MET A 1 5.61 18.71 -21.40
CA MET A 1 6.45 19.82 -20.93
C MET A 1 6.45 20.92 -21.98
N TYR A 2 6.40 22.18 -21.57
CA TYR A 2 6.41 23.36 -22.43
C TYR A 2 7.44 24.37 -21.92
N THR A 3 8.28 24.91 -22.79
CA THR A 3 9.26 25.94 -22.42
C THR A 3 8.62 27.30 -22.64
N VAL A 4 8.54 28.09 -21.57
CA VAL A 4 7.94 29.45 -21.58
C VAL A 4 8.73 30.38 -22.52
N ARG A 5 8.02 31.11 -23.36
CA ARG A 5 8.60 32.08 -24.29
C ARG A 5 8.28 33.50 -23.84
N GLU A 6 9.03 34.44 -24.37
CA GLU A 6 8.76 35.86 -24.10
C GLU A 6 7.36 36.24 -24.63
N GLY A 7 6.56 36.88 -23.80
CA GLY A 7 5.18 37.26 -24.11
C GLY A 7 4.11 36.17 -23.89
N ASP A 8 4.52 34.98 -23.40
CA ASP A 8 3.56 33.92 -23.06
C ASP A 8 2.70 34.31 -21.87
N THR A 9 1.47 33.84 -21.86
CA THR A 9 0.57 33.83 -20.73
C THR A 9 0.13 32.40 -20.47
N VAL A 10 -0.21 32.06 -19.23
CA VAL A 10 -0.64 30.70 -18.89
C VAL A 10 -1.86 30.27 -19.70
N GLN A 11 -2.76 31.22 -19.99
CA GLN A 11 -3.94 30.99 -20.83
C GLN A 11 -3.58 30.64 -22.28
N ASN A 12 -2.60 31.37 -22.86
CA ASN A 12 -2.14 31.06 -24.22
C ASN A 12 -1.42 29.70 -24.28
N ILE A 13 -0.64 29.39 -23.26
CA ILE A 13 0.02 28.08 -23.13
C ILE A 13 -1.03 26.96 -23.05
N ALA A 14 -2.09 27.15 -22.25
CA ALA A 14 -3.20 26.18 -22.14
C ALA A 14 -3.88 25.97 -23.49
N GLN A 15 -4.19 27.06 -24.22
CA GLN A 15 -4.78 26.96 -25.54
C GLN A 15 -3.89 26.23 -26.56
N GLN A 16 -2.57 26.48 -26.52
CA GLN A 16 -1.62 25.84 -27.45
C GLN A 16 -1.37 24.35 -27.12
N THR A 17 -1.37 24.00 -25.86
CA THR A 17 -0.93 22.66 -25.41
C THR A 17 -2.07 21.72 -25.11
N LEU A 18 -3.19 22.21 -24.58
CA LEU A 18 -4.37 21.46 -24.18
C LEU A 18 -5.58 21.69 -25.12
N GLY A 19 -5.48 22.67 -26.00
CA GLY A 19 -6.59 23.04 -26.89
C GLY A 19 -7.74 23.81 -26.21
N ASP A 20 -7.65 24.03 -24.92
CA ASP A 20 -8.65 24.72 -24.10
C ASP A 20 -8.01 25.80 -23.24
N MET A 21 -8.39 27.06 -23.47
CA MET A 21 -7.89 28.18 -22.68
C MET A 21 -8.35 28.13 -21.24
N SER A 22 -9.49 27.52 -20.93
CA SER A 22 -10.03 27.41 -19.56
C SER A 22 -9.22 26.48 -18.65
N ALA A 23 -8.44 25.57 -19.24
CA ALA A 23 -7.57 24.63 -18.53
C ALA A 23 -6.27 25.26 -17.95
N TRP A 24 -6.13 26.62 -18.05
CA TRP A 24 -4.96 27.30 -17.50
C TRP A 24 -4.78 27.10 -16.00
N GLN A 25 -5.89 26.91 -15.26
CA GLN A 25 -5.87 26.67 -13.82
C GLN A 25 -5.16 25.36 -13.47
N ASP A 26 -5.31 24.33 -14.29
CA ASP A 26 -4.65 23.04 -14.09
C ASP A 26 -3.13 23.18 -14.25
N ILE A 27 -2.68 23.97 -15.23
CA ILE A 27 -1.25 24.28 -15.38
C ILE A 27 -0.71 25.03 -14.17
N VAL A 28 -1.44 26.02 -13.66
CA VAL A 28 -1.07 26.80 -12.47
C VAL A 28 -0.95 25.91 -11.24
N ASN A 29 -1.96 25.09 -10.99
CA ASN A 29 -2.00 24.19 -9.83
C ASN A 29 -0.89 23.14 -9.90
N TYR A 30 -0.68 22.54 -11.07
CA TYR A 30 0.31 21.49 -11.25
C TYR A 30 1.75 21.97 -11.07
N ASN A 31 2.03 23.21 -11.45
CA ASN A 31 3.34 23.83 -11.31
C ASN A 31 3.47 24.72 -10.07
N ASN A 32 2.47 24.73 -9.19
CA ASN A 32 2.45 25.55 -7.96
C ASN A 32 2.69 27.05 -8.22
N LEU A 33 2.16 27.58 -9.32
CA LEU A 33 2.35 28.99 -9.69
C LEU A 33 1.37 29.88 -8.92
N LYS A 34 1.82 31.13 -8.62
CA LYS A 34 1.00 32.20 -8.03
C LYS A 34 1.07 33.43 -8.94
N TYR A 35 0.03 34.26 -8.85
CA TYR A 35 0.02 35.53 -9.60
C TYR A 35 1.31 36.32 -9.35
N PRO A 36 1.96 36.83 -10.43
CA PRO A 36 1.51 36.97 -11.81
C PRO A 36 1.72 35.73 -12.72
N TYR A 37 2.04 34.55 -12.21
CA TYR A 37 2.29 33.24 -12.85
C TYR A 37 3.54 33.23 -13.75
N ILE A 38 3.65 34.18 -14.69
CA ILE A 38 4.82 34.37 -15.56
C ILE A 38 5.36 35.77 -15.33
N SER A 39 6.66 35.91 -15.09
CA SER A 39 7.36 37.15 -14.84
C SER A 39 8.73 37.18 -15.53
N GLU A 40 9.41 38.33 -15.55
CA GLU A 40 10.76 38.43 -16.12
C GLU A 40 11.83 37.65 -15.37
N ARG A 41 11.54 37.22 -14.12
CA ARG A 41 12.47 36.47 -13.25
C ARG A 41 11.78 35.28 -12.65
N THR A 42 12.46 34.15 -12.68
CA THR A 42 12.03 32.93 -11.99
C THR A 42 12.03 33.12 -10.48
N THR A 43 10.94 32.73 -9.84
CA THR A 43 10.84 32.61 -8.37
C THR A 43 10.24 31.25 -8.03
N GLU A 44 10.14 30.92 -6.74
CA GLU A 44 9.54 29.65 -6.28
C GLU A 44 8.11 29.42 -6.81
N HIS A 45 7.38 30.50 -7.14
CA HIS A 45 5.99 30.43 -7.55
C HIS A 45 5.69 31.16 -8.88
N THR A 46 6.69 31.62 -9.60
CA THR A 46 6.53 32.27 -10.92
C THR A 46 7.55 31.72 -11.90
N ALA A 47 7.10 31.48 -13.12
CA ALA A 47 7.96 31.07 -14.22
C ALA A 47 8.47 32.28 -15.02
N ALA A 48 9.65 32.16 -15.63
CA ALA A 48 10.21 33.15 -16.56
C ALA A 48 10.43 32.57 -17.95
N PRO A 49 10.61 33.39 -18.97
CA PRO A 49 11.01 32.91 -20.28
C PRO A 49 12.27 32.03 -20.21
N GLY A 50 12.20 30.82 -20.75
CA GLY A 50 13.23 29.80 -20.66
C GLY A 50 12.94 28.69 -19.64
N ASP A 51 12.06 28.92 -18.69
CA ASP A 51 11.65 27.89 -17.73
C ASP A 51 10.72 26.86 -18.39
N THR A 52 10.72 25.64 -17.85
CA THR A 52 9.90 24.55 -18.35
C THR A 52 8.74 24.29 -17.43
N LEU A 53 7.52 24.41 -17.96
CA LEU A 53 6.28 24.05 -17.26
C LEU A 53 5.86 22.61 -17.60
N VAL A 54 5.37 21.91 -16.62
CA VAL A 54 4.72 20.60 -16.82
C VAL A 54 3.27 20.86 -17.22
N ILE A 55 2.87 20.32 -18.37
CA ILE A 55 1.50 20.43 -18.87
C ILE A 55 0.74 19.16 -18.47
N PRO A 56 -0.30 19.26 -17.65
CA PRO A 56 -1.16 18.14 -17.33
C PRO A 56 -1.94 17.75 -18.59
N LYS A 57 -1.59 16.64 -19.21
CA LYS A 57 -2.38 16.02 -20.27
C LYS A 57 -3.08 14.82 -19.68
N GLU A 58 -4.34 14.62 -20.05
CA GLU A 58 -4.94 13.31 -19.87
C GLU A 58 -4.11 12.30 -20.65
N ALA A 59 -3.64 11.27 -19.99
CA ALA A 59 -2.90 10.20 -20.63
C ALA A 59 -3.87 9.45 -21.56
N THR A 60 -3.52 9.36 -22.85
CA THR A 60 -4.25 8.51 -23.77
C THR A 60 -3.90 7.05 -23.51
N GLU A 61 -4.78 6.11 -23.90
CA GLU A 61 -4.48 4.67 -23.79
C GLU A 61 -3.17 4.30 -24.50
N GLU A 62 -2.83 4.99 -25.60
CA GLU A 62 -1.56 4.79 -26.31
C GLU A 62 -0.35 5.30 -25.49
N ASP A 63 -0.51 6.40 -24.77
CA ASP A 63 0.55 6.90 -23.88
C ASP A 63 0.80 5.94 -22.71
N LEU A 64 -0.25 5.33 -22.16
CA LEU A 64 -0.16 4.35 -21.09
C LEU A 64 0.50 3.03 -21.57
N GLN A 65 0.23 2.60 -22.81
CA GLN A 65 0.85 1.40 -23.39
C GLN A 65 2.34 1.59 -23.70
N ASN A 66 2.79 2.82 -23.96
CA ASN A 66 4.17 3.13 -24.29
C ASN A 66 5.05 3.52 -23.08
N VAL A 67 4.47 3.69 -21.91
CA VAL A 67 5.23 3.92 -20.69
C VAL A 67 5.76 2.59 -20.17
N ALA A 68 7.01 2.25 -20.53
CA ALA A 68 7.75 1.23 -19.82
C ALA A 68 8.05 1.76 -18.42
N LEU A 69 7.19 1.45 -17.46
CA LEU A 69 7.38 1.78 -16.04
C LEU A 69 8.70 1.15 -15.57
N LYS A 70 9.59 1.97 -15.05
CA LYS A 70 10.77 1.47 -14.36
C LYS A 70 10.32 0.86 -13.03
N GLN A 71 11.07 -0.10 -12.49
CA GLN A 71 10.75 -0.73 -11.22
C GLN A 71 10.51 0.31 -10.10
N GLN A 72 11.30 1.39 -10.09
CA GLN A 72 11.12 2.49 -9.15
C GLN A 72 9.77 3.22 -9.28
N ASP A 73 9.24 3.34 -10.50
CA ASP A 73 7.95 3.98 -10.72
C ASP A 73 6.81 3.07 -10.23
N VAL A 74 6.95 1.76 -10.40
CA VAL A 74 6.01 0.76 -9.86
C VAL A 74 6.00 0.80 -8.34
N ASP A 75 7.18 0.83 -7.71
CA ASP A 75 7.30 0.91 -6.24
C ASP A 75 6.69 2.21 -5.69
N VAL A 76 6.85 3.32 -6.41
CA VAL A 76 6.23 4.59 -6.04
C VAL A 76 4.70 4.51 -6.14
N ILE A 77 4.15 3.96 -7.23
CA ILE A 77 2.70 3.78 -7.41
C ILE A 77 2.15 2.86 -6.32
N ALA A 78 2.78 1.72 -6.06
CA ALA A 78 2.40 0.81 -4.99
C ALA A 78 2.43 1.49 -3.61
N SER A 79 3.43 2.33 -3.36
CA SER A 79 3.51 3.12 -2.12
C SER A 79 2.33 4.08 -1.94
N TYR A 80 1.84 4.70 -3.01
CA TYR A 80 0.66 5.57 -2.95
C TYR A 80 -0.63 4.78 -2.81
N ALA A 81 -0.80 3.70 -3.56
CA ALA A 81 -2.02 2.90 -3.56
C ALA A 81 -2.19 2.10 -2.26
N LEU A 82 -1.11 1.49 -1.76
CA LEU A 82 -1.13 0.61 -0.59
C LEU A 82 -0.72 1.31 0.71
N GLY A 83 -0.28 2.59 0.61
CA GLY A 83 0.05 3.42 1.75
C GLY A 83 1.42 3.12 2.38
N ARG A 84 1.70 3.85 3.45
CA ARG A 84 2.93 3.75 4.25
C ARG A 84 2.58 3.77 5.73
N ASP A 85 3.25 2.95 6.53
CA ASP A 85 3.11 2.89 7.97
C ASP A 85 4.47 2.64 8.65
N LEU A 86 4.50 2.65 9.97
CA LEU A 86 5.67 2.26 10.74
C LEU A 86 5.99 0.78 10.53
N ASP A 87 7.27 0.45 10.40
CA ASP A 87 7.71 -0.93 10.26
C ASP A 87 7.70 -1.62 11.65
N LEU A 88 6.81 -2.58 11.82
CA LEU A 88 6.60 -3.29 13.08
C LEU A 88 7.10 -4.75 13.05
N LEU A 89 7.38 -5.28 11.87
CA LEU A 89 7.58 -6.72 11.69
C LEU A 89 8.99 -7.08 11.24
N ARG A 90 9.76 -6.13 10.77
CA ARG A 90 11.05 -6.37 10.16
C ARG A 90 12.18 -6.27 11.15
N ASP A 91 13.06 -7.28 11.17
CA ASP A 91 14.36 -7.15 11.83
C ASP A 91 15.27 -6.27 10.95
N PRO A 92 15.74 -5.10 11.46
CA PRO A 92 16.60 -4.20 10.71
C PRO A 92 17.94 -4.83 10.28
N ARG A 93 18.32 -5.97 10.88
CA ARG A 93 19.58 -6.65 10.60
C ARG A 93 19.48 -7.74 9.53
N SER A 94 18.31 -8.33 9.31
CA SER A 94 18.18 -9.52 8.47
C SER A 94 17.40 -9.31 7.18
N HIS A 95 16.73 -8.17 6.97
CA HIS A 95 15.78 -7.94 5.87
C HIS A 95 14.68 -9.01 5.77
N SER A 96 14.56 -9.86 6.78
CA SER A 96 13.51 -10.87 6.88
C SER A 96 12.62 -10.58 8.09
N TYR A 97 11.41 -11.07 8.03
CA TYR A 97 10.49 -10.98 9.16
C TYR A 97 11.11 -11.71 10.35
N LYS A 98 11.04 -11.08 11.52
CA LYS A 98 11.63 -11.61 12.74
C LYS A 98 11.03 -12.98 13.03
N GLU A 99 11.84 -14.04 13.00
CA GLU A 99 11.50 -15.26 13.68
C GLU A 99 11.42 -14.96 15.19
N ARG A 100 10.34 -15.39 15.78
CA ARG A 100 10.00 -15.14 17.18
C ARG A 100 11.08 -15.70 18.09
N ASP A 101 11.83 -14.84 18.71
CA ASP A 101 12.55 -15.21 19.93
C ASP A 101 11.54 -15.19 21.09
N ASP A 102 11.68 -16.09 22.06
CA ASP A 102 10.70 -16.43 23.14
C ASP A 102 10.19 -15.26 24.01
N THR A 103 10.24 -14.04 23.54
CA THR A 103 9.68 -12.87 24.20
C THR A 103 8.27 -12.58 23.65
N ASP A 104 7.31 -12.36 24.53
CA ASP A 104 5.88 -12.12 24.26
C ASP A 104 5.57 -10.87 23.37
N GLU A 105 6.56 -10.20 22.85
CA GLU A 105 6.40 -9.04 21.97
C GLU A 105 6.17 -9.48 20.52
N ILE A 106 4.89 -9.47 20.11
CA ILE A 106 4.48 -9.82 18.74
C ILE A 106 4.95 -8.76 17.74
N PHE A 107 5.04 -7.50 18.16
CA PHE A 107 5.43 -6.38 17.34
C PHE A 107 6.47 -5.51 18.04
N SER A 108 7.54 -5.17 17.36
CA SER A 108 8.52 -4.19 17.81
C SER A 108 8.77 -3.17 16.70
N LEU A 109 8.92 -1.90 17.09
CA LEU A 109 9.28 -0.86 16.12
C LEU A 109 10.68 -1.13 15.57
N ALA A 110 10.81 -1.12 14.26
CA ALA A 110 12.11 -1.22 13.60
C ALA A 110 12.87 0.10 13.74
N ASP A 111 14.14 0.00 14.13
CA ASP A 111 15.07 1.13 14.15
C ASP A 111 15.88 1.14 12.83
N LYS A 112 15.85 2.25 12.13
CA LYS A 112 16.64 2.48 10.92
C LYS A 112 17.43 3.78 11.06
N ASP A 113 18.74 3.66 11.23
CA ASP A 113 19.67 4.79 11.25
C ASP A 113 19.32 5.90 12.28
N ARG A 114 18.85 5.51 13.48
CA ARG A 114 18.35 6.38 14.57
C ARG A 114 17.00 7.03 14.30
N ASP A 115 16.24 6.51 13.34
CA ASP A 115 14.87 6.91 13.08
C ASP A 115 13.97 5.68 13.06
N LEU A 116 12.65 5.88 13.14
CA LEU A 116 11.69 4.80 13.04
C LEU A 116 11.65 4.26 11.60
N GLY A 117 11.78 2.95 11.45
CA GLY A 117 11.59 2.29 10.17
C GLY A 117 10.17 2.50 9.64
N THR A 118 10.04 2.68 8.35
CA THR A 118 8.74 2.75 7.67
C THR A 118 8.60 1.64 6.65
N ASN A 119 7.42 1.07 6.58
CA ASN A 119 7.02 0.06 5.62
C ASN A 119 6.04 0.66 4.60
N TYR A 120 6.10 0.26 3.34
CA TYR A 120 5.27 0.82 2.26
C TYR A 120 4.93 -0.23 1.21
N GLY A 121 3.94 0.07 0.38
CA GLY A 121 3.55 -0.80 -0.73
C GLY A 121 3.03 -2.17 -0.25
N HIS A 122 3.44 -3.22 -0.93
CA HIS A 122 3.01 -4.59 -0.64
C HIS A 122 3.40 -5.05 0.77
N ASP A 123 4.60 -4.69 1.24
CA ASP A 123 5.05 -5.02 2.59
C ASP A 123 4.14 -4.38 3.66
N ASN A 124 3.67 -3.14 3.42
CA ASN A 124 2.70 -2.49 4.29
C ASN A 124 1.34 -3.22 4.29
N LEU A 125 0.89 -3.70 3.13
CA LEU A 125 -0.34 -4.49 3.04
C LEU A 125 -0.20 -5.81 3.81
N ILE A 126 0.92 -6.51 3.63
CA ILE A 126 1.21 -7.77 4.35
C ILE A 126 1.21 -7.52 5.87
N GLN A 127 1.90 -6.47 6.32
CA GLN A 127 1.92 -6.08 7.73
C GLN A 127 0.51 -5.82 8.28
N ALA A 128 -0.30 -5.07 7.55
CA ALA A 128 -1.67 -4.76 7.95
C ALA A 128 -2.54 -6.02 8.08
N LEU A 129 -2.38 -6.99 7.17
CA LEU A 129 -3.08 -8.28 7.24
C LEU A 129 -2.64 -9.11 8.44
N ILE A 130 -1.33 -9.16 8.73
CA ILE A 130 -0.80 -9.87 9.90
C ILE A 130 -1.37 -9.24 11.18
N MET A 131 -1.31 -7.92 11.31
CA MET A 131 -1.84 -7.21 12.46
C MET A 131 -3.34 -7.50 12.65
N ARG A 132 -4.14 -7.45 11.58
CA ARG A 132 -5.56 -7.72 11.63
C ARG A 132 -5.87 -9.18 12.01
N LEU A 133 -5.15 -10.15 11.45
CA LEU A 133 -5.31 -11.57 11.76
C LEU A 133 -4.81 -11.94 13.17
N SER A 134 -3.83 -11.20 13.70
CA SER A 134 -3.31 -11.38 15.05
C SER A 134 -4.13 -10.69 16.14
N THR A 135 -4.97 -9.71 15.75
CA THR A 135 -5.78 -8.97 16.71
C THR A 135 -7.10 -9.69 16.96
N LYS A 136 -7.44 -9.90 18.24
CA LYS A 136 -8.75 -10.46 18.61
C LYS A 136 -9.85 -9.44 18.40
N LEU A 137 -10.92 -9.84 17.70
CA LEU A 137 -12.09 -8.98 17.45
C LEU A 137 -12.65 -8.40 18.75
N GLY A 138 -12.95 -7.10 18.75
CA GLY A 138 -13.53 -6.37 19.88
C GLY A 138 -12.54 -5.97 20.98
N THR A 139 -11.22 -6.16 20.77
CA THR A 139 -10.21 -5.74 21.76
C THR A 139 -9.72 -4.31 21.57
N MET A 140 -9.95 -3.71 20.39
CA MET A 140 -9.59 -2.31 20.13
C MET A 140 -10.74 -1.37 20.52
N PRO A 141 -10.55 -0.48 21.51
CA PRO A 141 -11.66 0.32 22.07
C PRO A 141 -12.36 1.25 21.06
N LEU A 142 -11.62 1.79 20.11
CA LEU A 142 -12.14 2.72 19.09
C LEU A 142 -12.54 2.01 17.78
N HIS A 143 -12.16 0.75 17.62
CA HIS A 143 -12.40 -0.05 16.42
C HIS A 143 -12.88 -1.45 16.81
N PRO A 144 -14.12 -1.60 17.32
CA PRO A 144 -14.63 -2.88 17.82
C PRO A 144 -14.75 -3.95 16.73
N ASP A 145 -14.84 -3.52 15.46
CA ASP A 145 -14.94 -4.42 14.30
C ASP A 145 -13.57 -4.82 13.73
N TYR A 146 -12.47 -4.25 14.26
CA TYR A 146 -11.13 -4.60 13.84
C TYR A 146 -10.67 -5.91 14.45
N GLY A 147 -10.08 -6.78 13.62
CA GLY A 147 -9.50 -8.06 14.05
C GLY A 147 -10.32 -9.28 13.63
N THR A 148 -10.03 -10.41 14.26
CA THR A 148 -10.55 -11.72 13.88
C THR A 148 -11.12 -12.52 15.06
N LYS A 149 -12.05 -13.42 14.77
CA LYS A 149 -12.58 -14.43 15.73
C LYS A 149 -11.74 -15.69 15.77
N LEU A 150 -10.64 -15.80 15.03
CA LEU A 150 -9.78 -16.99 15.01
C LEU A 150 -9.41 -17.46 16.41
N HIS A 151 -9.10 -16.52 17.32
CA HIS A 151 -8.76 -16.83 18.72
C HIS A 151 -9.84 -17.64 19.46
N SER A 152 -11.10 -17.54 19.06
CA SER A 152 -12.20 -18.33 19.67
C SER A 152 -12.33 -19.74 19.09
N LEU A 153 -11.71 -20.00 17.95
CA LEU A 153 -11.69 -21.29 17.26
C LEU A 153 -10.52 -22.17 17.71
N LEU A 154 -9.56 -21.57 18.40
CA LEU A 154 -8.34 -22.25 18.87
C LEU A 154 -8.63 -23.17 20.05
N GLY A 155 -7.78 -24.20 20.22
CA GLY A 155 -7.93 -25.18 21.27
C GLY A 155 -9.06 -26.18 21.07
N GLN A 156 -9.84 -26.06 19.98
CA GLN A 156 -10.86 -27.03 19.61
C GLN A 156 -10.22 -28.20 18.85
N ARG A 157 -10.89 -29.36 18.88
CA ARG A 157 -10.43 -30.53 18.12
C ARG A 157 -10.51 -30.25 16.62
N LEU A 158 -9.40 -30.45 15.91
CA LEU A 158 -9.35 -30.31 14.45
C LEU A 158 -10.34 -31.26 13.76
N THR A 159 -11.33 -30.66 13.12
CA THR A 159 -12.35 -31.33 12.31
C THR A 159 -12.48 -30.56 10.99
N TYR A 160 -13.05 -31.19 9.97
CA TYR A 160 -13.34 -30.49 8.70
C TYR A 160 -14.20 -29.24 8.92
N ASP A 161 -15.23 -29.34 9.78
CA ASP A 161 -16.10 -28.20 10.14
C ASP A 161 -15.31 -27.05 10.79
N LEU A 162 -14.31 -27.35 11.63
CA LEU A 162 -13.45 -26.32 12.22
C LEU A 162 -12.55 -25.66 11.17
N LEU A 163 -11.97 -26.43 10.26
CA LEU A 163 -11.16 -25.91 9.15
C LEU A 163 -11.97 -24.99 8.24
N ASP A 164 -13.19 -25.39 7.90
CA ASP A 164 -14.11 -24.54 7.11
C ASP A 164 -14.43 -23.24 7.85
N LYS A 165 -14.67 -23.28 9.16
CA LYS A 165 -14.87 -22.07 9.98
C LYS A 165 -13.64 -21.16 9.99
N ILE A 166 -12.45 -21.74 10.09
CA ILE A 166 -11.18 -21.00 10.01
C ILE A 166 -11.06 -20.32 8.64
N ALA A 167 -11.28 -21.04 7.55
CA ALA A 167 -11.19 -20.49 6.20
C ALA A 167 -12.19 -19.34 5.97
N VAL A 168 -13.43 -19.51 6.42
CA VAL A 168 -14.47 -18.49 6.32
C VAL A 168 -14.10 -17.24 7.13
N GLU A 169 -13.58 -17.42 8.34
CA GLU A 169 -13.19 -16.29 9.19
C GLU A 169 -11.97 -15.55 8.65
N VAL A 170 -10.95 -16.27 8.16
CA VAL A 170 -9.79 -15.63 7.50
C VAL A 170 -10.25 -14.81 6.29
N ARG A 171 -11.07 -15.40 5.41
CA ARG A 171 -11.60 -14.72 4.23
C ARG A 171 -12.41 -13.49 4.60
N ARG A 172 -13.28 -13.58 5.62
CA ARG A 172 -14.04 -12.44 6.14
C ARG A 172 -13.11 -11.31 6.58
N THR A 173 -12.10 -11.66 7.40
CA THR A 173 -11.15 -10.69 7.95
C THR A 173 -10.32 -10.01 6.86
N VAL A 174 -9.92 -10.75 5.84
CA VAL A 174 -9.16 -10.22 4.69
C VAL A 174 -10.03 -9.33 3.80
N ASN A 175 -11.30 -9.69 3.59
CA ASN A 175 -12.25 -8.87 2.81
C ASN A 175 -12.55 -7.50 3.44
N GLU A 176 -12.28 -7.32 4.72
CA GLU A 176 -12.41 -6.02 5.38
C GLU A 176 -11.25 -5.06 5.07
N GLU A 177 -10.21 -5.54 4.39
CA GLU A 177 -9.10 -4.71 3.93
C GLU A 177 -9.43 -4.09 2.56
N PRO A 178 -9.64 -2.76 2.48
CA PRO A 178 -10.13 -2.12 1.25
C PRO A 178 -9.11 -2.11 0.10
N ARG A 179 -7.85 -2.40 0.40
CA ARG A 179 -6.76 -2.47 -0.59
C ARG A 179 -6.67 -3.82 -1.31
N ILE A 180 -7.59 -4.75 -1.01
CA ILE A 180 -7.65 -6.08 -1.62
C ILE A 180 -8.90 -6.17 -2.49
N SER A 181 -8.71 -6.56 -3.74
CA SER A 181 -9.80 -6.74 -4.70
C SER A 181 -10.42 -8.15 -4.61
N ASP A 182 -9.58 -9.17 -4.39
CA ASP A 182 -10.00 -10.57 -4.27
C ASP A 182 -9.02 -11.36 -3.41
N ASN A 183 -9.49 -12.45 -2.80
CA ASN A 183 -8.64 -13.35 -2.04
C ASN A 183 -9.09 -14.81 -2.12
N HIS A 184 -8.12 -15.72 -1.98
CA HIS A 184 -8.35 -17.15 -1.85
C HIS A 184 -7.56 -17.69 -0.66
N VAL A 185 -8.16 -18.61 0.07
CA VAL A 185 -7.58 -19.19 1.30
C VAL A 185 -7.50 -20.70 1.16
N ASP A 186 -6.28 -21.23 1.26
CA ASP A 186 -6.01 -22.66 1.35
C ASP A 186 -5.53 -23.03 2.75
N LEU A 187 -6.07 -24.08 3.31
CA LEU A 187 -5.66 -24.59 4.62
C LEU A 187 -4.99 -25.95 4.50
N LYS A 188 -3.89 -26.12 5.20
CA LYS A 188 -3.20 -27.39 5.34
C LYS A 188 -2.93 -27.69 6.82
N VAL A 189 -3.33 -28.87 7.27
CA VAL A 189 -2.99 -29.36 8.61
C VAL A 189 -1.63 -30.04 8.56
N THR A 190 -0.75 -29.66 9.46
CA THR A 190 0.57 -30.26 9.63
C THR A 190 0.59 -31.17 10.86
N ASP A 191 1.53 -32.13 10.92
CA ASP A 191 1.56 -33.25 11.88
C ASP A 191 1.57 -32.87 13.37
N ASN A 192 1.89 -31.60 13.70
CA ASN A 192 1.92 -31.10 15.08
C ASN A 192 0.65 -30.36 15.51
N ASN A 193 -0.50 -30.67 14.91
CA ASN A 193 -1.75 -29.94 15.20
C ASN A 193 -1.68 -28.44 14.86
N MET A 194 -0.74 -28.06 13.98
CA MET A 194 -0.63 -26.74 13.40
C MET A 194 -1.45 -26.64 12.13
N VAL A 195 -2.07 -25.49 11.93
CA VAL A 195 -2.78 -25.17 10.69
C VAL A 195 -1.93 -24.16 9.91
N THR A 196 -1.48 -24.57 8.72
CA THR A 196 -0.85 -23.67 7.78
C THR A 196 -1.93 -23.04 6.89
N ILE A 197 -2.03 -21.74 6.91
CA ILE A 197 -2.95 -20.94 6.12
C ILE A 197 -2.16 -20.33 4.98
N LYS A 198 -2.50 -20.69 3.74
CA LYS A 198 -1.97 -20.04 2.55
C LYS A 198 -3.01 -19.04 2.07
N LEU A 199 -2.67 -17.79 2.09
CA LEU A 199 -3.51 -16.69 1.67
C LEU A 199 -2.99 -16.13 0.35
N HIS A 200 -3.84 -16.19 -0.66
CA HIS A 200 -3.60 -15.60 -1.97
C HIS A 200 -4.45 -14.34 -2.06
N VAL A 201 -3.83 -13.19 -2.19
CA VAL A 201 -4.52 -11.89 -2.28
C VAL A 201 -4.15 -11.15 -3.56
N ASN A 202 -5.12 -10.51 -4.16
CA ASN A 202 -4.93 -9.63 -5.30
C ASN A 202 -5.09 -8.19 -4.81
N PRO A 203 -4.00 -7.41 -4.71
CA PRO A 203 -4.08 -5.98 -4.40
C PRO A 203 -4.81 -5.20 -5.50
N ILE A 204 -5.31 -4.01 -5.16
CA ILE A 204 -6.02 -3.14 -6.11
C ILE A 204 -5.09 -2.41 -7.07
N ASP A 205 -3.81 -2.33 -6.78
CA ASP A 205 -2.81 -1.54 -7.51
C ASP A 205 -2.08 -2.34 -8.59
N THR A 206 -2.11 -3.66 -8.50
CA THR A 206 -1.38 -4.56 -9.41
C THR A 206 -2.21 -5.79 -9.74
N GLU A 207 -1.90 -6.40 -10.89
CA GLU A 207 -2.43 -7.73 -11.26
C GLU A 207 -1.61 -8.87 -10.61
N GLU A 208 -0.52 -8.55 -9.92
CA GLU A 208 0.33 -9.54 -9.27
C GLU A 208 -0.31 -10.05 -7.99
N GLN A 209 -0.49 -11.36 -7.91
CA GLN A 209 -1.01 -12.03 -6.72
C GLN A 209 0.06 -12.13 -5.64
N LEU A 210 -0.24 -11.67 -4.44
CA LEU A 210 0.58 -11.87 -3.26
C LEU A 210 0.23 -13.21 -2.61
N ASN A 211 1.26 -14.00 -2.30
CA ASN A 211 1.13 -15.28 -1.62
C ASN A 211 1.72 -15.16 -0.21
N ILE A 212 0.87 -15.23 0.80
CA ILE A 212 1.25 -15.10 2.19
C ILE A 212 0.98 -16.42 2.89
N VAL A 213 1.98 -16.92 3.62
CA VAL A 213 1.85 -18.17 4.38
C VAL A 213 1.86 -17.83 5.86
N PHE A 214 0.84 -18.26 6.57
CA PHE A 214 0.76 -18.15 8.03
C PHE A 214 0.73 -19.54 8.65
N ASN A 215 1.47 -19.70 9.74
CA ASN A 215 1.35 -20.86 10.58
C ASN A 215 0.60 -20.48 11.86
N MET A 216 -0.47 -21.18 12.15
CA MET A 216 -1.27 -20.98 13.34
C MET A 216 -1.12 -22.20 14.26
N ASP A 217 -0.63 -21.97 15.46
CA ASP A 217 -0.50 -23.03 16.47
C ASP A 217 -1.81 -23.23 17.26
N ALA A 218 -1.83 -24.27 18.10
CA ALA A 218 -2.98 -24.57 18.96
C ALA A 218 -3.27 -23.47 19.99
N ASN A 219 -2.31 -22.57 20.29
CA ASN A 219 -2.45 -21.48 21.25
C ASN A 219 -2.91 -20.17 20.59
N GLY A 220 -2.99 -20.15 19.23
CA GLY A 220 -3.41 -18.99 18.48
C GLY A 220 -2.34 -18.01 18.09
N SER A 221 -1.13 -18.43 18.22
CA SER A 221 -0.01 -17.69 17.68
C SER A 221 -0.03 -17.79 16.18
N VAL A 222 -0.05 -16.64 15.51
CA VAL A 222 0.07 -16.54 14.06
C VAL A 222 1.49 -16.09 13.75
N ALA A 223 2.23 -16.89 13.00
CA ALA A 223 3.57 -16.57 12.54
C ALA A 223 3.62 -16.67 11.01
N LEU A 224 4.41 -15.81 10.39
CA LEU A 224 4.74 -15.96 8.96
C LEU A 224 5.57 -17.22 8.78
N GLY A 225 5.20 -18.04 7.80
CA GLY A 225 5.88 -19.29 7.44
C GLY A 225 6.82 -19.14 6.26
#